data_766831d23f4ebcf88ffc0510f5daa36b
#
_entry.id   766831d23f4ebcf88ffc0510f5daa36b
#
_cell.length_a   1.000
_cell.length_b   1.000
_cell.length_c   1.000
_cell.angle_alpha   90.00
_cell.angle_beta   90.00
_cell.angle_gamma   90.00
#
_symmetry.space_group_name_H-M   'P 1'
#
loop_
_entity.id
_entity.type
_entity.pdbx_description
1 polymer ?
#
loop_
_entity_poly.entity_id
_entity_poly.type
_entity_poly.pdbx_seq_one_letter_code
_entity_poly.pdbx_strand_id
1 'polypeptide(L)'
;MKLTTDSIKYHSKIKRLLTSEFDVDWTPLWNYCEMTSMLIEGHSWTFLMKNGLDNRKLIYRNWKRAEQNEKNDFGIFSLDNIRINEEEQSISLNKIFEIQNLLKSDLIISKSEGIVLDGVDYELTDFKTERKYEWKLDTELNSNLKILIEKITKKNST
;
A
#
# COMPACT_ATOMS: atom_id res chain seq x y z
N MET A 1 -8.97 9.26 -19.63
CA MET A 1 -7.97 8.46 -20.37
C MET A 1 -8.34 6.99 -20.29
N LYS A 2 -8.45 6.34 -21.43
CA LYS A 2 -8.77 4.92 -21.45
C LYS A 2 -7.49 4.11 -21.18
N LEU A 3 -7.49 3.30 -20.12
CA LEU A 3 -6.36 2.45 -19.81
C LEU A 3 -6.25 1.34 -20.86
N THR A 4 -5.07 1.17 -21.43
CA THR A 4 -4.77 0.07 -22.31
C THR A 4 -4.54 -1.22 -21.51
N THR A 5 -4.62 -2.38 -22.18
CA THR A 5 -4.30 -3.66 -21.54
C THR A 5 -2.89 -3.67 -20.96
N ASP A 6 -1.93 -3.03 -21.61
CA ASP A 6 -0.54 -2.96 -21.14
C ASP A 6 -0.44 -2.08 -19.88
N SER A 7 -1.19 -0.99 -19.80
CA SER A 7 -1.25 -0.15 -18.59
C SER A 7 -1.82 -0.90 -17.40
N ILE A 8 -2.84 -1.73 -17.63
CA ILE A 8 -3.46 -2.55 -16.58
C ILE A 8 -2.46 -3.59 -16.05
N LYS A 9 -1.75 -4.27 -16.94
CA LYS A 9 -0.71 -5.25 -16.57
C LYS A 9 0.43 -4.59 -15.79
N TYR A 10 0.85 -3.40 -16.22
CA TYR A 10 1.90 -2.63 -15.56
C TYR A 10 1.48 -2.21 -14.15
N HIS A 11 0.27 -1.69 -14.01
CA HIS A 11 -0.30 -1.32 -12.71
C HIS A 11 -0.37 -2.52 -11.76
N SER A 12 -0.84 -3.67 -12.25
CA SER A 12 -0.93 -4.90 -11.45
C SER A 12 0.44 -5.39 -11.01
N LYS A 13 1.45 -5.30 -11.87
CA LYS A 13 2.80 -5.71 -11.51
C LYS A 13 3.42 -4.79 -10.47
N ILE A 14 3.25 -3.47 -10.60
CA ILE A 14 3.71 -2.50 -9.59
C ILE A 14 3.06 -2.80 -8.24
N LYS A 15 1.76 -2.99 -8.21
CA LYS A 15 1.04 -3.31 -6.98
C LYS A 15 1.57 -4.58 -6.32
N ARG A 16 1.80 -5.62 -7.10
CA ARG A 16 2.38 -6.87 -6.60
C ARG A 16 3.78 -6.66 -6.02
N LEU A 17 4.63 -5.89 -6.69
CA LEU A 17 5.98 -5.60 -6.20
C LEU A 17 5.96 -4.75 -4.93
N LEU A 18 4.98 -3.88 -4.77
CA LEU A 18 4.82 -3.07 -3.57
C LEU A 18 4.30 -3.87 -2.37
N THR A 19 3.43 -4.84 -2.59
CA THR A 19 2.64 -5.49 -1.55
C THR A 19 3.03 -6.95 -1.27
N SER A 20 3.94 -7.52 -2.04
CA SER A 20 4.35 -8.92 -1.93
C SER A 20 5.86 -9.07 -2.18
N GLU A 21 6.32 -10.32 -2.36
CA GLU A 21 7.73 -10.64 -2.60
C GLU A 21 8.65 -10.22 -1.44
N PHE A 22 8.24 -10.51 -0.22
CA PHE A 22 9.06 -10.39 0.97
C PHE A 22 9.87 -11.66 1.20
N ASP A 23 10.93 -11.55 2.01
CA ASP A 23 11.72 -12.71 2.43
C ASP A 23 10.80 -13.77 3.03
N VAL A 24 10.98 -15.04 2.62
CA VAL A 24 10.14 -16.17 3.02
C VAL A 24 10.12 -16.42 4.53
N ASP A 25 11.16 -16.00 5.25
CA ASP A 25 11.24 -16.13 6.70
C ASP A 25 10.36 -15.13 7.46
N TRP A 26 9.88 -14.12 6.78
CA TRP A 26 9.04 -13.06 7.35
C TRP A 26 7.58 -13.22 6.95
N THR A 27 6.69 -13.08 7.92
CA THR A 27 5.25 -13.21 7.70
C THR A 27 4.59 -11.84 7.71
N PRO A 28 3.91 -11.44 6.62
CA PRO A 28 3.16 -10.20 6.62
C PRO A 28 1.90 -10.31 7.48
N LEU A 29 1.64 -9.34 8.33
CA LEU A 29 0.46 -9.28 9.18
C LEU A 29 -0.59 -8.31 8.66
N TRP A 30 -0.17 -7.18 8.13
CA TRP A 30 -1.06 -6.23 7.46
C TRP A 30 -0.27 -5.42 6.44
N ASN A 31 -1.00 -4.89 5.46
CA ASN A 31 -0.46 -4.03 4.42
C ASN A 31 -1.44 -2.89 4.13
N TYR A 32 -0.90 -1.69 3.97
CA TYR A 32 -1.64 -0.54 3.47
C TYR A 32 -0.97 -0.03 2.20
N CYS A 33 -1.76 0.18 1.15
CA CYS A 33 -1.25 0.58 -0.15
C CYS A 33 -2.06 1.74 -0.73
N GLU A 34 -1.35 2.69 -1.32
CA GLU A 34 -1.91 3.82 -2.06
C GLU A 34 -1.33 3.80 -3.48
N MET A 35 -2.19 3.84 -4.50
CA MET A 35 -1.74 3.92 -5.89
C MET A 35 -2.56 4.93 -6.67
N THR A 36 -1.87 5.79 -7.40
CA THR A 36 -2.55 6.70 -8.31
C THR A 36 -3.07 5.93 -9.52
N SER A 37 -4.31 6.21 -9.91
CA SER A 37 -4.94 5.57 -11.09
C SER A 37 -4.26 5.94 -12.40
N MET A 38 -3.53 7.06 -12.43
CA MET A 38 -2.79 7.55 -13.60
C MET A 38 -1.35 7.05 -13.67
N LEU A 39 -0.97 6.08 -12.86
CA LEU A 39 0.39 5.51 -12.84
C LEU A 39 1.49 6.58 -12.64
N ILE A 40 1.30 7.45 -11.66
CA ILE A 40 2.28 8.47 -11.28
C ILE A 40 3.16 7.97 -10.14
N GLU A 41 2.54 7.42 -9.10
CA GLU A 41 3.25 6.90 -7.94
C GLU A 41 2.42 5.86 -7.20
N GLY A 42 3.10 5.06 -6.40
CA GLY A 42 2.49 4.09 -5.50
C GLY A 42 3.30 4.00 -4.21
N HIS A 43 2.62 3.75 -3.10
CA HIS A 43 3.23 3.64 -1.77
C HIS A 43 2.62 2.44 -1.04
N SER A 44 3.44 1.74 -0.28
CA SER A 44 2.99 0.59 0.50
C SER A 44 3.72 0.52 1.83
N TRP A 45 2.99 0.19 2.87
CA TRP A 45 3.50 -0.08 4.22
C TRP A 45 3.09 -1.49 4.62
N THR A 46 4.06 -2.34 4.89
CA THR A 46 3.81 -3.73 5.26
C THR A 46 4.50 -4.05 6.57
N PHE A 47 3.72 -4.54 7.52
CA PHE A 47 4.24 -4.99 8.80
C PHE A 47 4.56 -6.47 8.72
N LEU A 48 5.79 -6.81 9.05
CA LEU A 48 6.32 -8.17 8.98
C LEU A 48 6.80 -8.62 10.36
N MET A 49 6.56 -9.89 10.64
CA MET A 49 7.10 -10.55 11.84
C MET A 49 7.82 -11.84 11.47
N LYS A 50 8.79 -12.19 12.31
CA LYS A 50 9.53 -13.45 12.22
C LYS A 50 9.65 -14.03 13.62
N ASN A 51 8.99 -15.17 13.87
CA ASN A 51 9.08 -15.89 15.15
C ASN A 51 8.69 -15.05 16.40
N GLY A 52 7.75 -14.13 16.26
CA GLY A 52 7.24 -13.31 17.36
C GLY A 52 7.50 -11.82 17.23
N LEU A 53 6.96 -11.04 18.16
CA LEU A 53 7.01 -9.57 18.13
C LEU A 53 8.41 -8.99 18.31
N ASP A 54 9.36 -9.75 18.87
CA ASP A 54 10.75 -9.29 19.04
C ASP A 54 11.47 -9.16 17.70
N ASN A 55 11.02 -9.90 16.69
CA ASN A 55 11.52 -9.82 15.33
C ASN A 55 10.45 -9.20 14.45
N ARG A 56 10.39 -7.87 14.45
CA ARG A 56 9.38 -7.11 13.71
C ARG A 56 10.03 -6.03 12.88
N LYS A 57 9.42 -5.73 11.75
CA LYS A 57 9.82 -4.59 10.93
C LYS A 57 8.64 -4.07 10.12
N LEU A 58 8.68 -2.79 9.83
CA LEU A 58 7.78 -2.13 8.91
C LEU A 58 8.55 -1.82 7.64
N ILE A 59 8.10 -2.34 6.53
CA ILE A 59 8.71 -2.08 5.23
C ILE A 59 7.87 -1.07 4.47
N TYR A 60 8.46 0.06 4.17
CA TYR A 60 7.90 1.05 3.28
C TYR A 60 8.49 0.87 1.89
N ARG A 61 7.63 0.72 0.90
CA ARG A 61 8.04 0.65 -0.51
C ARG A 61 7.33 1.74 -1.29
N ASN A 62 8.02 2.29 -2.27
CA ASN A 62 7.40 3.24 -3.18
C ASN A 62 7.89 3.04 -4.61
N TRP A 63 7.03 3.40 -5.52
CA TRP A 63 7.30 3.47 -6.93
C TRP A 63 6.91 4.85 -7.44
N LYS A 64 7.80 5.47 -8.21
CA LYS A 64 7.53 6.77 -8.83
C LYS A 64 7.90 6.69 -10.30
N ARG A 65 6.97 7.06 -11.16
CA ARG A 65 7.19 7.05 -12.62
C ARG A 65 8.40 7.88 -13.02
N ALA A 66 8.59 9.05 -12.39
CA ALA A 66 9.71 9.96 -12.68
C ALA A 66 11.09 9.37 -12.40
N GLU A 67 11.17 8.34 -11.55
CA GLU A 67 12.43 7.68 -11.17
C GLU A 67 12.74 6.44 -12.02
N GLN A 68 11.86 6.07 -12.95
CA GLN A 68 12.10 4.91 -13.80
C GLN A 68 13.05 5.28 -14.93
N ASN A 69 14.04 4.41 -15.18
CA ASN A 69 15.07 4.63 -16.23
C ASN A 69 14.57 4.36 -17.63
N GLU A 70 13.29 4.22 -17.84
CA GLU A 70 12.73 3.92 -19.14
C GLU A 70 12.46 5.19 -19.91
N LYS A 71 13.37 5.50 -20.83
CA LYS A 71 13.11 6.45 -21.88
C LYS A 71 12.29 5.75 -22.94
N ASN A 72 11.00 5.79 -22.77
CA ASN A 72 10.13 5.28 -23.79
C ASN A 72 9.44 6.46 -24.46
N ASP A 73 9.89 6.77 -25.68
CA ASP A 73 9.39 7.90 -26.46
C ASP A 73 7.92 7.76 -26.87
N PHE A 74 7.35 6.58 -26.68
CA PHE A 74 5.98 6.25 -27.08
C PHE A 74 5.03 6.01 -25.90
N GLY A 75 5.46 6.22 -24.67
CA GLY A 75 4.64 5.97 -23.50
C GLY A 75 4.31 4.51 -23.26
N ILE A 76 5.08 3.59 -23.83
CA ILE A 76 4.95 2.15 -23.61
C ILE A 76 5.61 1.80 -22.29
N PHE A 77 4.91 1.06 -21.43
CA PHE A 77 5.45 0.64 -20.13
C PHE A 77 6.18 -0.70 -20.29
N SER A 78 7.45 -0.75 -19.88
CA SER A 78 8.21 -1.98 -19.85
C SER A 78 8.01 -2.70 -18.51
N LEU A 79 7.67 -3.99 -18.56
CA LEU A 79 7.49 -4.82 -17.38
C LEU A 79 8.82 -5.32 -16.80
N ASP A 80 9.92 -5.14 -17.52
CA ASP A 80 11.19 -5.79 -17.18
C ASP A 80 12.07 -4.98 -16.22
N ASN A 81 11.91 -3.65 -16.17
CA ASN A 81 12.78 -2.76 -15.44
C ASN A 81 12.04 -1.86 -14.43
N ILE A 82 11.09 -2.42 -13.71
CA ILE A 82 10.37 -1.67 -12.67
C ILE A 82 11.26 -1.52 -11.45
N ARG A 83 11.52 -0.28 -11.06
CA ARG A 83 12.34 0.07 -9.91
C ARG A 83 11.48 0.44 -8.72
N ILE A 84 11.59 -0.35 -7.65
CA ILE A 84 10.91 -0.11 -6.38
C ILE A 84 11.93 0.36 -5.35
N ASN A 85 11.66 1.47 -4.67
CA ASN A 85 12.44 1.91 -3.52
C ASN A 85 11.91 1.25 -2.26
N GLU A 86 12.82 0.86 -1.38
CA GLU A 86 12.46 0.20 -0.12
C GLU A 86 13.19 0.83 1.05
N GLU A 87 12.46 1.03 2.13
CA GLU A 87 12.99 1.56 3.38
C GLU A 87 12.44 0.74 4.53
N GLU A 88 13.32 0.25 5.41
CA GLU A 88 12.90 -0.38 6.65
C GLU A 88 12.71 0.71 7.71
N GLN A 89 11.51 0.75 8.30
CA GLN A 89 11.16 1.73 9.35
C GLN A 89 11.00 1.02 10.69
N SER A 90 11.44 1.70 11.75
CA SER A 90 11.20 1.23 13.12
C SER A 90 9.73 1.40 13.48
N ILE A 91 9.19 0.45 14.24
CA ILE A 91 7.84 0.54 14.76
C ILE A 91 7.83 0.13 16.24
N SER A 92 7.27 0.98 17.11
CA SER A 92 7.18 0.72 18.53
C SER A 92 6.08 -0.31 18.84
N LEU A 93 6.23 -1.03 19.95
CA LEU A 93 5.20 -1.98 20.41
C LEU A 93 3.87 -1.28 20.66
N ASN A 94 3.88 -0.09 21.24
CA ASN A 94 2.65 0.68 21.47
C ASN A 94 1.92 0.96 20.17
N LYS A 95 2.63 1.38 19.15
CA LYS A 95 2.06 1.64 17.83
C LYS A 95 1.48 0.38 17.19
N ILE A 96 2.18 -0.74 17.34
CA ILE A 96 1.69 -2.04 16.85
C ILE A 96 0.35 -2.40 17.52
N PHE A 97 0.26 -2.29 18.85
CA PHE A 97 -0.96 -2.60 19.58
C PHE A 97 -2.10 -1.65 19.22
N GLU A 98 -1.82 -0.36 19.05
CA GLU A 98 -2.82 0.62 18.60
C GLU A 98 -3.36 0.28 17.22
N ILE A 99 -2.48 -0.08 16.27
CA ILE A 99 -2.88 -0.50 14.92
C ILE A 99 -3.71 -1.78 14.97
N GLN A 100 -3.26 -2.78 15.74
CA GLN A 100 -4.00 -4.04 15.88
C GLN A 100 -5.39 -3.84 16.47
N ASN A 101 -5.53 -2.97 17.46
CA ASN A 101 -6.83 -2.65 18.05
C ASN A 101 -7.75 -1.96 17.05
N LEU A 102 -7.22 -1.05 16.24
CA LEU A 102 -7.99 -0.40 15.19
C LEU A 102 -8.42 -1.38 14.09
N LEU A 103 -7.55 -2.33 13.73
CA LEU A 103 -7.90 -3.38 12.76
C LEU A 103 -9.03 -4.29 13.25
N LYS A 104 -9.18 -4.45 14.56
CA LYS A 104 -10.28 -5.22 15.16
C LYS A 104 -11.58 -4.41 15.28
N SER A 105 -11.51 -3.10 15.15
CA SER A 105 -12.68 -2.23 15.22
C SER A 105 -13.50 -2.28 13.94
N ASP A 106 -14.72 -1.72 13.98
CA ASP A 106 -15.53 -1.61 12.78
C ASP A 106 -14.95 -0.55 11.85
N LEU A 107 -14.37 -1.01 10.76
CA LEU A 107 -13.86 -0.17 9.70
C LEU A 107 -14.91 -0.09 8.60
N ILE A 108 -15.67 1.01 8.59
CA ILE A 108 -16.75 1.20 7.64
C ILE A 108 -16.25 2.06 6.48
N ILE A 109 -16.47 1.58 5.28
CA ILE A 109 -16.18 2.29 4.05
C ILE A 109 -17.50 2.55 3.35
N SER A 110 -17.87 3.82 3.19
CA SER A 110 -19.02 4.21 2.39
C SER A 110 -18.71 3.99 0.92
N LYS A 111 -19.69 3.48 0.16
CA LYS A 111 -19.50 3.35 -1.29
C LYS A 111 -19.36 4.73 -1.91
N SER A 112 -18.30 4.91 -2.70
CA SER A 112 -18.13 6.08 -3.52
C SER A 112 -19.22 6.13 -4.59
N GLU A 113 -19.96 7.23 -4.66
CA GLU A 113 -20.92 7.46 -5.76
C GLU A 113 -20.18 8.21 -6.87
N GLY A 114 -19.94 7.51 -7.97
CA GLY A 114 -19.34 8.11 -9.16
C GLY A 114 -18.02 7.49 -9.57
N ILE A 115 -17.55 7.89 -10.75
CA ILE A 115 -16.29 7.43 -11.32
C ILE A 115 -15.25 8.52 -11.08
N VAL A 116 -14.22 8.21 -10.27
CA VAL A 116 -13.06 9.07 -10.10
C VAL A 116 -12.00 8.62 -11.10
N LEU A 117 -11.80 9.39 -12.16
CA LEU A 117 -10.86 9.04 -13.22
C LEU A 117 -9.41 9.31 -12.83
N ASP A 118 -9.16 10.34 -12.03
CA ASP A 118 -7.82 10.80 -11.66
C ASP A 118 -7.59 10.70 -10.13
N GLY A 119 -8.11 9.63 -9.53
CA GLY A 119 -8.05 9.45 -8.10
C GLY A 119 -6.87 8.61 -7.64
N VAL A 120 -6.86 8.38 -6.35
CA VAL A 120 -5.96 7.42 -5.71
C VAL A 120 -6.77 6.22 -5.27
N ASP A 121 -6.27 5.03 -5.55
CA ASP A 121 -6.81 3.77 -5.07
C ASP A 121 -6.13 3.39 -3.77
N TYR A 122 -6.91 3.10 -2.75
CA TYR A 122 -6.43 2.71 -1.43
C TYR A 122 -6.82 1.27 -1.13
N GLU A 123 -5.94 0.56 -0.46
CA GLU A 123 -6.17 -0.82 -0.06
C GLU A 123 -5.54 -1.10 1.29
N LEU A 124 -6.32 -1.65 2.21
CA LEU A 124 -5.84 -2.13 3.50
C LEU A 124 -6.15 -3.62 3.59
N THR A 125 -5.12 -4.42 3.83
CA THR A 125 -5.26 -5.87 3.98
C THR A 125 -4.82 -6.28 5.39
N ASP A 126 -5.69 -6.98 6.10
CA ASP A 126 -5.38 -7.65 7.36
C ASP A 126 -5.24 -9.14 7.05
N PHE A 127 -4.02 -9.63 6.99
CA PHE A 127 -3.74 -11.02 6.65
C PHE A 127 -4.17 -12.01 7.74
N LYS A 128 -4.25 -11.54 8.99
CA LYS A 128 -4.64 -12.39 10.12
C LYS A 128 -6.13 -12.79 10.05
N THR A 129 -6.99 -11.85 9.65
CA THR A 129 -8.43 -12.06 9.52
C THR A 129 -8.87 -12.29 8.08
N GLU A 130 -7.94 -12.17 7.13
CA GLU A 130 -8.18 -12.24 5.68
C GLU A 130 -9.16 -11.18 5.19
N ARG A 131 -9.25 -10.05 5.90
CA ARG A 131 -10.10 -8.93 5.50
C ARG A 131 -9.34 -7.96 4.61
N LYS A 132 -10.02 -7.51 3.56
CA LYS A 132 -9.49 -6.55 2.60
C LYS A 132 -10.46 -5.40 2.43
N TYR A 133 -9.94 -4.18 2.58
CA TYR A 133 -10.71 -2.95 2.43
C TYR A 133 -10.15 -2.17 1.24
N GLU A 134 -11.03 -1.78 0.32
CA GLU A 134 -10.67 -1.01 -0.87
C GLU A 134 -11.53 0.24 -0.97
N TRP A 135 -10.94 1.38 -1.28
CA TRP A 135 -11.69 2.63 -1.45
C TRP A 135 -10.97 3.60 -2.39
N LYS A 136 -11.72 4.61 -2.84
CA LYS A 136 -11.23 5.67 -3.72
C LYS A 136 -11.02 6.96 -2.94
N LEU A 137 -10.29 7.91 -3.53
CA LEU A 137 -9.89 9.18 -2.90
C LEU A 137 -11.07 9.96 -2.31
N ASP A 138 -12.23 9.99 -2.97
CA ASP A 138 -13.40 10.77 -2.55
C ASP A 138 -14.32 9.99 -1.60
N THR A 139 -13.95 8.79 -1.20
CA THR A 139 -14.75 7.97 -0.29
C THR A 139 -14.71 8.58 1.11
N GLU A 140 -15.87 8.69 1.74
CA GLU A 140 -15.97 9.12 3.12
C GLU A 140 -15.60 7.98 4.07
N LEU A 141 -14.56 8.19 4.86
CA LEU A 141 -14.04 7.20 5.79
C LEU A 141 -14.52 7.46 7.21
N ASN A 142 -14.76 6.39 7.99
CA ASN A 142 -15.03 6.57 9.41
C ASN A 142 -13.77 7.00 10.18
N SER A 143 -13.97 7.49 11.42
CA SER A 143 -12.88 8.01 12.24
C SER A 143 -11.79 6.99 12.52
N ASN A 144 -12.16 5.74 12.77
CA ASN A 144 -11.21 4.67 13.09
C ASN A 144 -10.28 4.37 11.91
N LEU A 145 -10.81 4.34 10.70
CA LEU A 145 -10.00 4.10 9.50
C LEU A 145 -9.05 5.27 9.23
N LYS A 146 -9.50 6.51 9.40
CA LYS A 146 -8.63 7.69 9.26
C LYS A 146 -7.47 7.66 10.26
N ILE A 147 -7.75 7.35 11.53
CA ILE A 147 -6.73 7.25 12.57
C ILE A 147 -5.75 6.11 12.25
N LEU A 148 -6.25 4.97 11.79
CA LEU A 148 -5.43 3.83 11.43
C LEU A 148 -4.44 4.18 10.30
N ILE A 149 -4.92 4.81 9.24
CA ILE A 149 -4.08 5.24 8.12
C ILE A 149 -3.01 6.22 8.60
N GLU A 150 -3.38 7.20 9.43
CA GLU A 150 -2.43 8.17 9.97
C GLU A 150 -1.34 7.49 10.79
N LYS A 151 -1.69 6.51 11.62
CA LYS A 151 -0.72 5.76 12.43
C LYS A 151 0.22 4.90 11.57
N ILE A 152 -0.27 4.31 10.49
CA ILE A 152 0.54 3.52 9.58
C ILE A 152 1.52 4.41 8.80
N THR A 153 1.05 5.52 8.28
CA THR A 153 1.81 6.35 7.33
C THR A 153 2.74 7.36 7.99
N LYS A 154 2.50 7.70 9.25
CA LYS A 154 3.33 8.65 9.97
C LYS A 154 4.61 7.98 10.45
N LYS A 155 5.76 8.51 10.00
CA LYS A 155 7.06 8.04 10.50
C LYS A 155 7.14 8.15 12.01
N ASN A 156 7.64 7.08 12.67
CA ASN A 156 8.00 7.18 14.06
C ASN A 156 9.18 8.14 14.22
N SER A 157 8.94 9.24 14.94
CA SER A 157 10.04 10.00 15.49
C SER A 157 10.61 9.17 16.64
N THR A 158 11.81 8.70 16.45
CA THR A 158 12.58 8.12 17.54
C THR A 158 12.93 9.17 18.57
#